data_340b7b23cbfc675803d5d2323f89e4b3
#
_entry.id   340b7b23cbfc675803d5d2323f89e4b3
#
_cell.length_a   1.000
_cell.length_b   1.000
_cell.length_c   1.000
_cell.angle_alpha   90.00
_cell.angle_beta   90.00
_cell.angle_gamma   90.00
#
_symmetry.space_group_name_H-M   'P 1'
#
loop_
_entity.id
_entity.type
_entity.pdbx_description
1 polymer ?
#
loop_
_entity_poly.entity_id
_entity_poly.type
_entity_poly.pdbx_seq_one_letter_code
_entity_poly.pdbx_strand_id
1 'polypeptide(L)'
;MIHGSLFSGIGGFDLAAEWMGWENVFHCEWMPFPRQVLHYHFPKSLSYEDITKTDFTIHRGSIDILTGGFPCQPYSSAGKRLGKEDERHLWPHMLRAIQEIEPTYVVGENVRGLTNW
;
A
#
# COMPACT_ATOMS: atom_id res chain seq x y z
N MET A 1 8.86 -4.92 -14.65
CA MET A 1 7.62 -4.16 -14.45
C MET A 1 7.87 -3.01 -13.49
N ILE A 2 7.05 -1.98 -13.60
CA ILE A 2 7.12 -0.81 -12.73
C ILE A 2 6.13 -1.03 -11.58
N HIS A 3 6.60 -0.94 -10.35
CA HIS A 3 5.85 -1.32 -9.15
C HIS A 3 5.67 -0.14 -8.20
N GLY A 4 4.48 -0.04 -7.63
CA GLY A 4 4.19 0.86 -6.52
C GLY A 4 3.45 0.10 -5.43
N SER A 5 3.68 0.45 -4.17
CA SER A 5 3.03 -0.24 -3.07
C SER A 5 2.28 0.72 -2.14
N LEU A 6 1.14 0.25 -1.65
CA LEU A 6 0.32 0.94 -0.67
C LEU A 6 0.27 0.08 0.59
N PHE A 7 0.14 0.73 1.75
CA PHE A 7 0.16 0.03 3.04
C PHE A 7 1.38 -0.87 3.11
N SER A 8 2.53 -0.28 2.82
CA SER A 8 3.72 -1.03 2.45
C SER A 8 4.36 -1.82 3.58
N GLY A 9 4.09 -1.45 4.83
CA GLY A 9 4.72 -2.09 5.97
C GLY A 9 6.23 -1.93 5.88
N ILE A 10 6.96 -2.99 6.13
CA ILE A 10 8.42 -2.96 6.03
C ILE A 10 8.91 -3.36 4.63
N GLY A 11 8.00 -3.48 3.67
CA GLY A 11 8.39 -3.62 2.29
C GLY A 11 8.46 -5.03 1.74
N GLY A 12 7.59 -5.92 2.21
CA GLY A 12 7.59 -7.29 1.70
C GLY A 12 7.35 -7.37 0.19
N PHE A 13 6.35 -6.67 -0.30
CA PHE A 13 6.09 -6.61 -1.73
C PHE A 13 7.21 -5.90 -2.48
N ASP A 14 7.76 -4.85 -1.86
CA ASP A 14 8.83 -4.08 -2.47
C ASP A 14 10.09 -4.93 -2.63
N LEU A 15 10.40 -5.75 -1.62
CA LEU A 15 11.54 -6.65 -1.68
C LEU A 15 11.32 -7.73 -2.75
N ALA A 16 10.12 -8.30 -2.80
CA ALA A 16 9.80 -9.30 -3.82
C ALA A 16 9.94 -8.70 -5.21
N ALA A 17 9.48 -7.47 -5.40
CA ALA A 17 9.61 -6.78 -6.68
C ALA A 17 11.08 -6.58 -7.05
N GLU A 18 11.91 -6.22 -6.07
CA GLU A 18 13.34 -6.05 -6.29
C GLU A 18 13.99 -7.37 -6.72
N TRP A 19 13.62 -8.47 -6.06
CA TRP A 19 14.12 -9.79 -6.44
C TRP A 19 13.72 -10.19 -7.85
N MET A 20 12.58 -9.72 -8.32
CA MET A 20 12.12 -9.98 -9.69
C MET A 20 12.75 -9.04 -10.71
N GLY A 21 13.56 -8.09 -10.27
CA GLY A 21 14.16 -7.12 -11.17
C GLY A 21 13.23 -5.99 -11.58
N TRP A 22 12.13 -5.81 -10.85
CA TRP A 22 11.18 -4.73 -11.13
C TRP A 22 11.66 -3.43 -10.49
N GLU A 23 11.17 -2.32 -11.01
CA GLU A 23 11.51 -1.01 -10.47
C GLU A 23 10.47 -0.59 -9.44
N ASN A 24 10.91 -0.29 -8.22
CA ASN A 24 10.05 0.23 -7.17
C ASN A 24 10.02 1.75 -7.25
N VAL A 25 8.91 2.30 -7.73
CA VAL A 25 8.79 3.73 -7.94
C VAL A 25 8.34 4.46 -6.69
N PHE A 26 7.41 3.87 -5.95
CA PHE A 26 6.95 4.50 -4.71
C PHE A 26 6.46 3.47 -3.70
N HIS A 27 6.42 3.90 -2.45
CA HIS A 27 5.72 3.19 -1.38
C HIS A 27 4.93 4.22 -0.57
N CYS A 28 3.89 3.75 0.11
CA CYS A 28 3.05 4.59 0.96
C CYS A 28 2.82 3.85 2.27
N GLU A 29 3.32 4.42 3.36
CA GLU A 29 3.23 3.79 4.68
C GLU A 29 3.03 4.85 5.74
N TRP A 30 1.94 4.72 6.50
CA TRP A 30 1.56 5.68 7.52
C TRP A 30 2.48 5.65 8.75
N MET A 31 2.88 4.45 9.18
CA MET A 31 3.64 4.29 10.42
C MET A 31 5.09 4.73 10.25
N PRO A 32 5.62 5.55 11.19
CA PRO A 32 6.96 6.09 11.03
C PRO A 32 8.07 5.04 10.96
N PHE A 33 8.04 4.04 11.84
CA PHE A 33 9.12 3.06 11.87
C PHE A 33 9.19 2.22 10.59
N PRO A 34 8.10 1.59 10.13
CA PRO A 34 8.15 0.89 8.86
C PRO A 34 8.56 1.79 7.70
N ARG A 35 8.12 3.05 7.70
CA ARG A 35 8.50 3.98 6.64
C ARG A 35 10.00 4.25 6.64
N GLN A 36 10.62 4.32 7.82
CA GLN A 36 12.08 4.45 7.91
C GLN A 36 12.78 3.24 7.33
N VAL A 37 12.26 2.03 7.61
CA VAL A 37 12.81 0.80 7.08
C VAL A 37 12.74 0.81 5.55
N LEU A 38 11.59 1.22 5.00
CA LEU A 38 11.42 1.35 3.56
C LEU A 38 12.42 2.32 2.95
N HIS A 39 12.59 3.47 3.58
CA HIS A 39 13.52 4.47 3.09
C HIS A 39 14.95 3.97 3.09
N TYR A 40 15.31 3.21 4.11
CA TYR A 40 16.65 2.64 4.22
C TYR A 40 16.92 1.63 3.10
N HIS A 41 15.97 0.73 2.85
CA HIS A 41 16.17 -0.34 1.87
C HIS A 41 15.86 0.08 0.44
N PHE A 42 14.99 1.07 0.26
CA PHE A 42 14.55 1.51 -1.06
C PHE A 42 14.70 3.03 -1.19
N PRO A 43 15.94 3.53 -1.09
CA PRO A 43 16.14 4.99 -1.02
C PRO A 43 15.77 5.74 -2.29
N LYS A 44 15.66 5.05 -3.43
CA LYS A 44 15.29 5.69 -4.69
C LYS A 44 13.80 5.75 -4.91
N SER A 45 13.02 5.07 -4.08
CA SER A 45 11.57 5.05 -4.15
C SER A 45 11.01 6.31 -3.52
N LEU A 46 9.96 6.89 -4.14
CA LEU A 46 9.26 8.00 -3.51
C LEU A 46 8.53 7.47 -2.28
N SER A 47 8.64 8.19 -1.18
CA SER A 47 8.06 7.76 0.10
C SER A 47 6.88 8.65 0.44
N TYR A 48 5.69 8.07 0.45
CA TYR A 48 4.47 8.76 0.85
C TYR A 48 4.05 8.29 2.24
N GLU A 49 3.46 9.19 2.98
CA GLU A 49 3.08 8.93 4.36
C GLU A 49 1.59 8.64 4.50
N ASP A 50 0.76 9.53 4.05
CA ASP A 50 -0.68 9.51 4.30
C ASP A 50 -1.45 9.33 3.01
N ILE A 51 -2.01 8.13 2.82
CA ILE A 51 -2.75 7.80 1.62
C ILE A 51 -3.95 8.74 1.41
N THR A 52 -4.51 9.24 2.51
CA THR A 52 -5.70 10.11 2.41
C THR A 52 -5.36 11.49 1.87
N LYS A 53 -4.10 11.87 1.91
CA LYS A 53 -3.63 13.19 1.47
C LYS A 53 -2.75 13.13 0.23
N THR A 54 -2.50 11.94 -0.29
CA THR A 54 -1.60 11.78 -1.43
C THR A 54 -2.39 11.78 -2.72
N ASP A 55 -1.91 12.55 -3.68
CA ASP A 55 -2.45 12.57 -5.04
C ASP A 55 -1.57 11.66 -5.89
N PHE A 56 -2.14 10.54 -6.34
CA PHE A 56 -1.39 9.55 -7.11
C PHE A 56 -1.51 9.75 -8.62
N THR A 57 -2.16 10.83 -9.06
CA THR A 57 -2.36 11.03 -10.50
C THR A 57 -1.04 11.23 -11.25
N ILE A 58 0.02 11.64 -10.56
CA ILE A 58 1.33 11.77 -11.19
C ILE A 58 1.87 10.42 -11.67
N HIS A 59 1.34 9.33 -11.13
CA HIS A 59 1.76 7.98 -11.51
C HIS A 59 0.83 7.33 -12.53
N ARG A 60 -0.17 8.07 -13.00
CA ARG A 60 -1.15 7.51 -13.93
C ARG A 60 -0.47 7.03 -15.20
N GLY A 61 -0.75 5.78 -15.54
CA GLY A 61 -0.23 5.19 -16.76
C GLY A 61 1.22 4.74 -16.69
N SER A 62 1.89 4.92 -15.54
CA SER A 62 3.30 4.55 -15.42
C SER A 62 3.53 3.37 -14.49
N ILE A 63 2.49 2.82 -13.86
CA ILE A 63 2.62 1.71 -12.92
C ILE A 63 2.05 0.45 -13.56
N ASP A 64 2.87 -0.57 -13.65
CA ASP A 64 2.43 -1.87 -14.18
C ASP A 64 1.68 -2.66 -13.10
N ILE A 65 2.21 -2.68 -11.89
CA ILE A 65 1.61 -3.45 -10.80
C ILE A 65 1.58 -2.61 -9.53
N LEU A 66 0.39 -2.52 -8.95
CA LEU A 66 0.16 -1.85 -7.68
C LEU A 66 -0.16 -2.91 -6.64
N THR A 67 0.59 -2.92 -5.55
CA THR A 67 0.34 -3.86 -4.45
C THR A 67 -0.17 -3.12 -3.23
N GLY A 68 -0.89 -3.83 -2.37
CA GLY A 68 -1.38 -3.24 -1.14
C GLY A 68 -1.62 -4.30 -0.09
N GLY A 69 -1.07 -4.09 1.11
CA GLY A 69 -1.31 -4.96 2.23
C GLY A 69 -2.08 -4.21 3.29
N PHE A 70 -3.37 -4.45 3.39
CA PHE A 70 -4.18 -3.75 4.38
C PHE A 70 -3.66 -4.00 5.78
N PRO A 71 -3.72 -3.00 6.67
CA PRO A 71 -3.31 -3.19 8.05
C PRO A 71 -4.09 -4.32 8.70
N CYS A 72 -3.38 -5.20 9.40
CA CYS A 72 -4.01 -6.33 10.06
C CYS A 72 -4.85 -5.91 11.26
N GLN A 73 -4.40 -4.89 11.97
CA GLN A 73 -5.01 -4.54 13.24
C GLN A 73 -6.47 -4.14 13.16
N PRO A 74 -6.89 -3.35 12.19
CA PRO A 74 -8.32 -3.02 12.11
C PRO A 74 -9.21 -4.23 11.94
N TYR A 75 -8.67 -5.31 11.36
CA TYR A 75 -9.43 -6.53 11.11
C TYR A 75 -9.18 -7.61 12.15
N SER A 76 -8.31 -7.34 13.11
CA SER A 76 -7.93 -8.30 14.12
C SER A 76 -9.06 -8.52 15.11
N SER A 77 -9.28 -9.75 15.52
CA SER A 77 -10.26 -10.05 16.55
C SER A 77 -9.84 -9.51 17.91
N ALA A 78 -8.55 -9.33 18.11
CA ALA A 78 -8.04 -8.73 19.34
C ALA A 78 -8.34 -7.23 19.38
N GLY A 79 -8.56 -6.64 18.24
CA GLY A 79 -9.00 -5.27 18.18
C GLY A 79 -10.44 -5.18 18.63
N LYS A 80 -10.84 -3.99 18.95
CA LYS A 80 -12.19 -3.75 19.45
C LYS A 80 -13.18 -3.60 18.32
N ARG A 81 -12.86 -4.05 17.15
CA ARG A 81 -13.68 -3.87 15.95
C ARG A 81 -13.94 -2.39 15.64
N LEU A 82 -13.26 -1.52 16.35
CA LEU A 82 -13.21 -0.12 15.96
C LEU A 82 -12.63 0.02 14.58
N GLY A 83 -11.78 -0.94 14.26
CA GLY A 83 -11.16 -0.98 12.97
C GLY A 83 -12.13 -1.03 11.83
N LYS A 84 -13.34 -1.54 12.04
CA LYS A 84 -14.31 -1.55 10.95
C LYS A 84 -14.60 -0.13 10.45
N GLU A 85 -14.67 0.82 11.36
CA GLU A 85 -14.80 2.21 10.96
C GLU A 85 -13.58 2.73 10.25
N ASP A 86 -12.40 2.44 10.81
CA ASP A 86 -11.14 2.88 10.21
C ASP A 86 -10.94 2.25 8.84
N GLU A 87 -11.29 0.99 8.71
CA GLU A 87 -11.10 0.27 7.46
C GLU A 87 -12.00 0.80 6.36
N ARG A 88 -13.20 1.26 6.71
CA ARG A 88 -14.05 1.90 5.73
C ARG A 88 -13.44 3.17 5.19
N HIS A 89 -12.55 3.80 5.97
CA HIS A 89 -11.84 4.97 5.50
C HIS A 89 -10.65 4.59 4.63
N LEU A 90 -10.05 3.43 4.87
CA LEU A 90 -8.87 3.02 4.12
C LEU A 90 -9.21 2.42 2.76
N TRP A 91 -10.25 1.58 2.71
CA TRP A 91 -10.63 0.95 1.46
C TRP A 91 -11.03 1.95 0.37
N PRO A 92 -11.84 2.97 0.66
CA PRO A 92 -12.13 3.99 -0.34
C PRO A 92 -10.88 4.69 -0.86
N HIS A 93 -9.88 4.89 -0.02
CA HIS A 93 -8.63 5.52 -0.45
C HIS A 93 -7.81 4.61 -1.35
N MET A 94 -7.84 3.31 -1.10
CA MET A 94 -7.21 2.36 -2.00
C MET A 94 -7.88 2.36 -3.36
N LEU A 95 -9.21 2.35 -3.39
CA LEU A 95 -9.95 2.43 -4.64
C LEU A 95 -9.64 3.72 -5.39
N ARG A 96 -9.56 4.82 -4.67
CA ARG A 96 -9.20 6.11 -5.26
C ARG A 96 -7.82 6.05 -5.88
N ALA A 97 -6.85 5.47 -5.16
CA ALA A 97 -5.50 5.35 -5.67
C ALA A 97 -5.48 4.52 -6.96
N ILE A 98 -6.21 3.42 -6.98
CA ILE A 98 -6.32 2.58 -8.17
C ILE A 98 -6.87 3.39 -9.34
N GLN A 99 -7.92 4.17 -9.09
CA GLN A 99 -8.54 5.00 -10.12
C GLN A 99 -7.58 6.08 -10.62
N GLU A 100 -6.78 6.65 -9.73
CA GLU A 100 -5.84 7.69 -10.10
C GLU A 100 -4.65 7.13 -10.88
N ILE A 101 -4.17 5.96 -10.49
CA ILE A 101 -2.96 5.37 -11.07
C ILE A 101 -3.26 4.59 -12.35
N GLU A 102 -4.40 3.93 -12.42
CA GLU A 102 -4.76 3.06 -13.54
C GLU A 102 -3.69 2.02 -13.82
N PRO A 103 -3.30 1.21 -12.81
CA PRO A 103 -2.27 0.19 -13.01
C PRO A 103 -2.80 -0.95 -13.88
N THR A 104 -1.88 -1.69 -14.49
CA THR A 104 -2.28 -2.87 -15.27
C THR A 104 -2.75 -3.99 -14.34
N TYR A 105 -2.05 -4.18 -13.23
CA TYR A 105 -2.39 -5.24 -12.27
C TYR A 105 -2.48 -4.65 -10.87
N VAL A 106 -3.37 -5.22 -10.07
CA VAL A 106 -3.49 -4.89 -8.64
C VAL A 106 -3.41 -6.19 -7.86
N VAL A 107 -2.53 -6.23 -6.87
CA VAL A 107 -2.41 -7.38 -5.97
C VAL A 107 -2.63 -6.87 -4.55
N GLY A 108 -3.62 -7.44 -3.88
CA GLY A 108 -3.94 -7.04 -2.53
C GLY A 108 -3.83 -8.22 -1.57
N GLU A 109 -3.28 -7.94 -0.40
CA GLU A 109 -3.28 -8.89 0.70
C GLU A 109 -4.21 -8.36 1.77
N ASN A 110 -5.09 -9.21 2.26
CA ASN A 110 -6.01 -8.78 3.30
C ASN A 110 -6.02 -9.81 4.42
N VAL A 111 -6.68 -9.45 5.51
CA VAL A 111 -6.83 -10.34 6.63
C VAL A 111 -8.23 -10.91 6.65
N ARG A 112 -8.39 -12.00 7.40
CA ARG A 112 -9.62 -12.76 7.44
C ARG A 112 -10.84 -11.91 7.81
N GLY A 113 -10.66 -10.94 8.70
CA GLY A 113 -11.75 -10.10 9.12
C GLY A 113 -12.38 -9.27 8.01
N LEU A 114 -11.64 -9.06 6.94
CA LEU A 114 -12.15 -8.30 5.80
C LEU A 114 -13.32 -9.00 5.12
N THR A 115 -13.31 -10.31 5.11
CA THR A 115 -14.36 -11.07 4.44
C THR A 115 -15.69 -11.04 5.18
N ASN A 116 -15.70 -10.52 6.39
CA ASN A 116 -16.92 -10.46 7.21
C ASN A 116 -17.66 -9.14 7.07
N TRP A 117 -17.29 -8.36 6.12
CA TRP A 117 -17.93 -7.08 5.86
C TRP A 117 -19.15 -7.30 4.94
#